data_c614257a83ce258289fbeaec730dd8d0
#
_entry.id   c614257a83ce258289fbeaec730dd8d0
#
_cell.length_a   1.000
_cell.length_b   1.000
_cell.length_c   1.000
_cell.angle_alpha   90.00
_cell.angle_beta   90.00
_cell.angle_gamma   90.00
#
_symmetry.space_group_name_H-M   'P 1'
#
loop_
_entity.id
_entity.type
_entity.pdbx_description
1 polymer ?
#
loop_
_entity_poly.entity_id
_entity_poly.type
_entity_poly.pdbx_seq_one_letter_code
_entity_poly.pdbx_strand_id
1 'polypeptide(L)'
;EIAVSSFRELKGHDPKTIYPVFVNSIEDLQPFTVDVSDKTRLLSQEFWPGMLNLLLSTRDVPPHNFGSTETPDRLIARKPKNVLLNLVTELVGPVIYSSLKDEAGAVVKDLASISAIQKKRITIAIDNGHIKSSKTTTVLNCMNQQFILEREGSISLWELKKVVSDIKES
;
A
#
# COMPACT_ATOMS: atom_id res chain seq x y z
N GLU A 1 3.44 -17.23 3.50
CA GLU A 1 4.78 -17.25 2.85
C GLU A 1 4.67 -17.58 1.36
N ILE A 2 4.03 -18.68 0.95
CA ILE A 2 3.94 -19.12 -0.47
C ILE A 2 3.37 -18.01 -1.37
N ALA A 3 2.28 -17.37 -0.98
CA ALA A 3 1.66 -16.30 -1.77
C ALA A 3 2.58 -15.08 -1.95
N VAL A 4 3.33 -14.70 -0.92
CA VAL A 4 4.28 -13.57 -0.97
C VAL A 4 5.46 -13.92 -1.89
N SER A 5 5.99 -15.15 -1.81
CA SER A 5 7.06 -15.61 -2.68
C SER A 5 6.62 -15.62 -4.14
N SER A 6 5.45 -16.19 -4.44
CA SER A 6 4.88 -16.19 -5.79
C SER A 6 4.63 -14.78 -6.33
N PHE A 7 4.20 -13.85 -5.45
CA PHE A 7 3.99 -12.46 -5.81
C PHE A 7 5.31 -11.75 -6.12
N ARG A 8 6.36 -12.00 -5.34
CA ARG A 8 7.71 -11.48 -5.60
C ARG A 8 8.27 -11.97 -6.93
N GLU A 9 8.16 -13.27 -7.20
CA GLU A 9 8.59 -13.84 -8.47
C GLU A 9 7.85 -13.24 -9.68
N LEU A 10 6.52 -13.07 -9.55
CA LEU A 10 5.72 -12.43 -10.60
C LEU A 10 6.18 -10.99 -10.88
N LYS A 11 6.64 -10.30 -9.84
CA LYS A 11 7.06 -8.89 -9.92
C LYS A 11 8.54 -8.71 -10.28
N GLY A 12 9.36 -9.74 -10.15
CA GLY A 12 10.81 -9.65 -10.30
C GLY A 12 11.45 -8.68 -9.30
N HIS A 13 10.87 -8.55 -8.11
CA HIS A 13 11.31 -7.58 -7.11
C HIS A 13 12.38 -8.15 -6.18
N ASP A 14 13.29 -7.27 -5.77
CA ASP A 14 14.27 -7.51 -4.72
C ASP A 14 13.58 -7.98 -3.42
N PRO A 15 14.16 -8.93 -2.68
CA PRO A 15 13.69 -9.33 -1.33
C PRO A 15 13.51 -8.17 -0.34
N LYS A 16 14.22 -7.05 -0.55
CA LYS A 16 14.11 -5.82 0.25
C LYS A 16 12.86 -5.01 0.00
N THR A 17 12.13 -5.30 -1.09
CA THR A 17 10.96 -4.50 -1.46
C THR A 17 9.84 -4.64 -0.44
N ILE A 18 9.45 -3.52 0.17
CA ILE A 18 8.25 -3.42 1.00
C ILE A 18 7.04 -3.28 0.08
N TYR A 19 6.06 -4.17 0.22
CA TYR A 19 4.80 -4.04 -0.48
C TYR A 19 3.78 -3.31 0.39
N PRO A 20 3.11 -2.30 -0.16
CA PRO A 20 2.01 -1.67 0.55
C PRO A 20 0.82 -2.63 0.68
N VAL A 21 -0.01 -2.38 1.70
CA VAL A 21 -1.16 -3.20 2.06
C VAL A 21 -2.43 -2.38 1.90
N PHE A 22 -3.44 -2.95 1.25
CA PHE A 22 -4.80 -2.44 1.32
C PHE A 22 -5.47 -2.92 2.60
N VAL A 23 -6.17 -2.01 3.25
CA VAL A 23 -6.96 -2.27 4.46
C VAL A 23 -8.34 -1.63 4.34
N ASN A 24 -9.28 -2.08 5.15
CA ASN A 24 -10.60 -1.47 5.21
C ASN A 24 -10.66 -0.32 6.23
N SER A 25 -9.85 -0.40 7.29
CA SER A 25 -9.73 0.66 8.29
C SER A 25 -8.31 0.70 8.88
N ILE A 26 -8.01 1.75 9.64
CA ILE A 26 -6.74 1.84 10.38
C ILE A 26 -6.68 0.81 11.52
N GLU A 27 -7.83 0.39 12.03
CA GLU A 27 -7.98 -0.60 13.08
C GLU A 27 -7.56 -2.00 12.63
N ASP A 28 -7.70 -2.33 11.34
CA ASP A 28 -7.25 -3.61 10.77
C ASP A 28 -5.73 -3.82 10.93
N LEU A 29 -5.01 -2.73 11.19
CA LEU A 29 -3.57 -2.76 11.38
C LEU A 29 -3.13 -3.01 12.83
N GLN A 30 -4.03 -2.97 13.81
CA GLN A 30 -3.70 -3.17 15.22
C GLN A 30 -2.89 -4.44 15.52
N PRO A 31 -3.17 -5.60 14.88
CA PRO A 31 -2.38 -6.81 15.11
C PRO A 31 -0.93 -6.71 14.62
N PHE A 32 -0.66 -5.81 13.68
CA PHE A 32 0.62 -5.75 12.93
C PHE A 32 1.48 -4.55 13.29
N THR A 33 0.89 -3.50 13.86
CA THR A 33 1.61 -2.25 14.13
C THR A 33 1.84 -2.05 15.62
N VAL A 34 2.88 -1.32 15.94
CA VAL A 34 3.03 -0.67 17.24
C VAL A 34 1.92 0.38 17.35
N ASP A 35 1.91 1.16 18.37
CA ASP A 35 0.85 2.11 18.64
C ASP A 35 0.61 3.10 17.46
N VAL A 36 -0.66 3.23 17.04
CA VAL A 36 -1.09 4.20 16.03
C VAL A 36 -1.52 5.47 16.74
N SER A 37 -0.77 6.55 16.56
CA SER A 37 -1.04 7.84 17.22
C SER A 37 -2.38 8.45 16.81
N ASP A 38 -2.96 9.31 17.64
CA ASP A 38 -4.19 10.04 17.32
C ASP A 38 -4.05 10.89 16.05
N LYS A 39 -2.90 11.52 15.83
CA LYS A 39 -2.61 12.26 14.60
C LYS A 39 -2.66 11.35 13.36
N THR A 40 -2.12 10.13 13.45
CA THR A 40 -2.20 9.14 12.37
C THR A 40 -3.65 8.72 12.10
N ARG A 41 -4.46 8.58 13.15
CA ARG A 41 -5.90 8.29 13.02
C ARG A 41 -6.64 9.44 12.34
N LEU A 42 -6.38 10.70 12.73
CA LEU A 42 -6.96 11.88 12.09
C LEU A 42 -6.62 11.93 10.59
N LEU A 43 -5.36 11.66 10.22
CA LEU A 43 -4.94 11.60 8.81
C LEU A 43 -5.68 10.49 8.04
N SER A 44 -5.84 9.31 8.66
CA SER A 44 -6.61 8.23 8.02
C SER A 44 -8.09 8.57 7.89
N GLN A 45 -8.71 9.22 8.86
CA GLN A 45 -10.11 9.64 8.79
C GLN A 45 -10.37 10.66 7.70
N GLU A 46 -9.44 11.61 7.50
CA GLU A 46 -9.59 12.66 6.49
C GLU A 46 -9.28 12.16 5.07
N PHE A 47 -8.23 11.34 4.89
CA PHE A 47 -7.71 11.00 3.57
C PHE A 47 -8.02 9.58 3.09
N TRP A 48 -8.67 8.73 3.92
CA TRP A 48 -9.12 7.40 3.54
C TRP A 48 -10.65 7.31 3.46
N PRO A 49 -11.19 6.67 2.43
CA PRO A 49 -10.51 6.00 1.31
C PRO A 49 -9.90 6.99 0.31
N GLY A 50 -8.63 6.79 -0.05
CA GLY A 50 -7.96 7.75 -0.92
C GLY A 50 -6.52 7.39 -1.31
N MET A 51 -5.76 8.43 -1.63
CA MET A 51 -4.41 8.31 -2.20
C MET A 51 -3.28 8.54 -1.18
N LEU A 52 -3.56 8.46 0.12
CA LEU A 52 -2.56 8.55 1.19
C LEU A 52 -2.09 7.16 1.60
N ASN A 53 -0.80 6.90 1.44
CA ASN A 53 -0.12 5.79 2.09
C ASN A 53 0.47 6.27 3.42
N LEU A 54 0.21 5.53 4.49
CA LEU A 54 0.81 5.74 5.80
C LEU A 54 1.89 4.69 6.02
N LEU A 55 3.11 5.12 6.32
CA LEU A 55 4.21 4.26 6.73
C LEU A 55 4.22 4.21 8.26
N LEU A 56 4.09 3.01 8.80
CA LEU A 56 3.89 2.73 10.22
C LEU A 56 4.95 1.76 10.74
N SER A 57 5.26 1.86 12.04
CA SER A 57 6.12 0.87 12.71
C SER A 57 5.37 -0.43 12.93
N THR A 58 6.00 -1.55 12.60
CA THR A 58 5.46 -2.89 12.88
C THR A 58 5.85 -3.36 14.28
N ARG A 59 5.04 -4.26 14.82
CA ARG A 59 5.44 -5.06 15.99
C ARG A 59 6.44 -6.12 15.53
N ASP A 60 7.25 -6.63 16.44
CA ASP A 60 8.09 -7.82 16.24
C ASP A 60 7.22 -9.06 16.04
N VAL A 61 6.53 -9.14 14.93
CA VAL A 61 5.66 -10.28 14.62
C VAL A 61 6.11 -10.92 13.33
N PRO A 62 6.79 -12.06 13.40
CA PRO A 62 6.76 -13.02 12.33
C PRO A 62 5.37 -13.67 12.31
N PRO A 63 4.84 -14.16 11.22
CA PRO A 63 5.49 -14.59 9.99
C PRO A 63 5.08 -13.79 8.76
N HIS A 64 4.50 -12.63 8.93
CA HIS A 64 3.90 -11.87 7.82
C HIS A 64 4.69 -10.59 7.57
N ASN A 65 5.97 -10.75 7.24
CA ASN A 65 6.77 -9.67 6.68
C ASN A 65 6.08 -9.20 5.41
N PHE A 66 5.19 -8.21 5.48
CA PHE A 66 4.46 -7.62 4.35
C PHE A 66 5.38 -7.28 3.15
N GLY A 67 6.33 -8.18 2.90
CA GLY A 67 7.20 -8.23 1.77
C GLY A 67 8.67 -7.92 1.99
N SER A 68 9.14 -7.36 3.10
CA SER A 68 10.57 -7.15 3.32
C SER A 68 11.13 -8.03 4.45
N THR A 69 12.25 -8.69 4.15
CA THR A 69 13.05 -9.41 5.16
C THR A 69 14.12 -8.52 5.79
N GLU A 70 14.42 -7.36 5.19
CA GLU A 70 15.49 -6.47 5.63
C GLU A 70 15.01 -5.23 6.37
N THR A 71 13.73 -4.86 6.21
CA THR A 71 13.09 -3.78 6.97
C THR A 71 11.80 -4.28 7.60
N PRO A 72 11.89 -5.24 8.54
CA PRO A 72 10.71 -5.87 9.15
C PRO A 72 9.93 -4.91 10.05
N ASP A 73 10.52 -3.76 10.39
CA ASP A 73 9.98 -2.72 11.26
C ASP A 73 8.99 -1.78 10.57
N ARG A 74 8.70 -1.98 9.27
CA ARG A 74 7.94 -1.04 8.44
C ARG A 74 6.76 -1.68 7.74
N LEU A 75 5.64 -0.99 7.79
CA LEU A 75 4.41 -1.32 7.06
C LEU A 75 3.87 -0.10 6.34
N ILE A 76 3.58 -0.22 5.05
CA ILE A 76 2.89 0.82 4.28
C ILE A 76 1.44 0.39 4.09
N ALA A 77 0.49 1.21 4.50
CA ALA A 77 -0.93 0.88 4.41
C ALA A 77 -1.75 1.98 3.75
N ARG A 78 -2.85 1.58 3.12
CA ARG A 78 -3.83 2.48 2.51
C ARG A 78 -5.21 1.84 2.41
N LYS A 79 -6.28 2.63 2.62
CA LYS A 79 -7.62 2.26 2.18
C LYS A 79 -7.87 2.80 0.77
N PRO A 80 -8.07 1.93 -0.24
CA PRO A 80 -8.29 2.37 -1.62
C PRO A 80 -9.71 2.94 -1.80
N LYS A 81 -9.85 3.93 -2.69
CA LYS A 81 -11.17 4.42 -3.13
C LYS A 81 -11.70 3.52 -4.26
N ASN A 82 -11.99 2.27 -3.93
CA ASN A 82 -12.49 1.27 -4.88
C ASN A 82 -13.37 0.27 -4.13
N VAL A 83 -14.64 0.18 -4.53
CA VAL A 83 -15.64 -0.66 -3.85
C VAL A 83 -15.25 -2.13 -3.84
N LEU A 84 -14.76 -2.65 -4.97
CA LEU A 84 -14.36 -4.06 -5.09
C LEU A 84 -13.18 -4.40 -4.17
N LEU A 85 -12.15 -3.55 -4.16
CA LEU A 85 -10.99 -3.75 -3.28
C LEU A 85 -11.38 -3.65 -1.81
N ASN A 86 -12.32 -2.78 -1.46
CA ASN A 86 -12.85 -2.69 -0.09
C ASN A 86 -13.62 -3.96 0.30
N LEU A 87 -14.45 -4.51 -0.60
CA LEU A 87 -15.11 -5.80 -0.36
C LEU A 87 -14.11 -6.96 -0.18
N VAL A 88 -13.05 -6.99 -1.00
CA VAL A 88 -11.99 -8.00 -0.84
C VAL A 88 -11.32 -7.86 0.52
N THR A 89 -10.90 -6.66 0.92
CA THR A 89 -10.24 -6.45 2.22
C THR A 89 -11.18 -6.71 3.41
N GLU A 90 -12.48 -6.50 3.26
CA GLU A 90 -13.49 -6.83 4.26
C GLU A 90 -13.62 -8.36 4.45
N LEU A 91 -13.55 -9.13 3.35
CA LEU A 91 -13.71 -10.58 3.39
C LEU A 91 -12.46 -11.33 3.85
N VAL A 92 -11.27 -10.88 3.44
CA VAL A 92 -10.02 -11.64 3.66
C VAL A 92 -9.01 -10.93 4.56
N GLY A 93 -9.32 -9.72 5.02
CA GLY A 93 -8.39 -8.88 5.79
C GLY A 93 -7.39 -8.12 4.90
N PRO A 94 -6.29 -7.65 5.46
CA PRO A 94 -5.26 -6.88 4.74
C PRO A 94 -4.67 -7.62 3.53
N VAL A 95 -4.56 -6.95 2.39
CA VAL A 95 -4.09 -7.52 1.13
C VAL A 95 -2.88 -6.75 0.59
N ILE A 96 -1.78 -7.45 0.34
CA ILE A 96 -0.59 -6.89 -0.32
C ILE A 96 -0.95 -6.51 -1.76
N TYR A 97 -0.48 -5.35 -2.21
CA TYR A 97 -0.71 -4.93 -3.59
C TYR A 97 0.54 -4.32 -4.25
N SER A 98 0.54 -4.33 -5.56
CA SER A 98 1.50 -3.61 -6.39
C SER A 98 0.94 -3.41 -7.79
N SER A 99 1.40 -2.39 -8.51
CA SER A 99 1.09 -2.23 -9.93
C SER A 99 1.74 -3.34 -10.75
N LEU A 100 1.00 -3.99 -11.63
CA LEU A 100 1.58 -4.91 -12.60
C LEU A 100 2.31 -4.09 -13.69
N LYS A 101 3.53 -4.50 -14.02
CA LYS A 101 4.34 -3.89 -15.08
C LYS A 101 4.58 -4.89 -16.19
N ASP A 102 4.69 -4.40 -17.41
CA ASP A 102 5.16 -5.18 -18.55
C ASP A 102 6.69 -5.32 -18.56
N GLU A 103 7.24 -5.99 -19.57
CA GLU A 103 8.69 -6.22 -19.74
C GLU A 103 9.48 -4.93 -19.96
N ALA A 104 8.83 -3.86 -20.46
CA ALA A 104 9.43 -2.54 -20.62
C ALA A 104 9.35 -1.68 -19.33
N GLY A 105 8.74 -2.20 -18.26
CA GLY A 105 8.56 -1.50 -16.99
C GLY A 105 7.36 -0.56 -16.94
N ALA A 106 6.54 -0.49 -18.00
CA ALA A 106 5.32 0.29 -18.03
C ALA A 106 4.19 -0.39 -17.26
N VAL A 107 3.33 0.42 -16.62
CA VAL A 107 2.18 -0.12 -15.88
C VAL A 107 1.15 -0.70 -16.85
N VAL A 108 0.80 -1.97 -16.64
CA VAL A 108 -0.29 -2.64 -17.35
C VAL A 108 -1.62 -1.99 -16.97
N LYS A 109 -2.38 -1.55 -17.99
CA LYS A 109 -3.61 -0.76 -17.78
C LYS A 109 -4.91 -1.51 -18.13
N ASP A 110 -4.82 -2.68 -18.71
CA ASP A 110 -5.95 -3.54 -19.07
C ASP A 110 -5.56 -5.00 -19.12
N LEU A 111 -6.53 -5.91 -19.12
CA LEU A 111 -6.28 -7.36 -19.16
C LEU A 111 -5.66 -7.84 -20.48
N ALA A 112 -5.91 -7.13 -21.59
CA ALA A 112 -5.36 -7.50 -22.89
C ALA A 112 -3.84 -7.35 -22.93
N SER A 113 -3.32 -6.35 -22.20
CA SER A 113 -1.88 -6.04 -22.10
C SER A 113 -1.09 -6.97 -21.17
N ILE A 114 -1.75 -7.91 -20.47
CA ILE A 114 -1.07 -8.88 -19.61
C ILE A 114 -0.41 -9.96 -20.49
N SER A 115 0.90 -10.17 -20.31
CA SER A 115 1.66 -11.15 -21.06
C SER A 115 1.19 -12.60 -20.76
N ALA A 116 1.45 -13.52 -21.68
CA ALA A 116 1.10 -14.94 -21.50
C ALA A 116 1.82 -15.57 -20.29
N ILE A 117 3.05 -15.13 -19.99
CA ILE A 117 3.83 -15.58 -18.83
C ILE A 117 3.18 -15.11 -17.53
N GLN A 118 2.78 -13.85 -17.47
CA GLN A 118 2.09 -13.29 -16.30
C GLN A 118 0.73 -13.94 -16.07
N LYS A 119 -0.06 -14.18 -17.14
CA LYS A 119 -1.37 -14.85 -17.05
C LYS A 119 -1.29 -16.23 -16.40
N LYS A 120 -0.22 -16.99 -16.62
CA LYS A 120 -0.02 -18.32 -16.01
C LYS A 120 0.16 -18.26 -14.48
N ARG A 121 0.54 -17.11 -13.94
CA ARG A 121 0.79 -16.90 -12.51
C ARG A 121 -0.36 -16.19 -11.80
N ILE A 122 -1.38 -15.75 -12.54
CA ILE A 122 -2.56 -15.07 -12.00
C ILE A 122 -3.66 -16.09 -11.81
N THR A 123 -4.09 -16.28 -10.57
CA THR A 123 -5.18 -17.22 -10.25
C THR A 123 -6.55 -16.64 -10.61
N ILE A 124 -6.75 -15.35 -10.33
CA ILE A 124 -8.02 -14.65 -10.57
C ILE A 124 -7.70 -13.29 -11.19
N ALA A 125 -8.40 -12.94 -12.24
CA ALA A 125 -8.35 -11.63 -12.86
C ALA A 125 -9.75 -11.01 -12.90
N ILE A 126 -9.87 -9.77 -12.44
CA ILE A 126 -11.12 -9.02 -12.47
C ILE A 126 -10.92 -7.84 -13.41
N ASP A 127 -11.71 -7.82 -14.48
CA ASP A 127 -11.68 -6.75 -15.45
C ASP A 127 -12.61 -5.60 -15.00
N ASN A 128 -12.01 -4.46 -14.73
CA ASN A 128 -12.73 -3.21 -14.47
C ASN A 128 -12.52 -2.18 -15.58
N GLY A 129 -12.14 -2.64 -16.77
CA GLY A 129 -11.84 -1.84 -17.94
C GLY A 129 -10.46 -1.18 -17.90
N HIS A 130 -10.25 -0.27 -18.84
CA HIS A 130 -8.96 0.42 -19.00
C HIS A 130 -8.71 1.45 -17.90
N ILE A 131 -7.53 1.39 -17.28
CA ILE A 131 -7.07 2.37 -16.27
C ILE A 131 -6.67 3.66 -16.99
N LYS A 132 -7.52 4.68 -16.95
CA LYS A 132 -7.32 5.96 -17.67
C LYS A 132 -6.10 6.75 -17.18
N SER A 133 -5.87 6.76 -15.87
CA SER A 133 -4.74 7.48 -15.25
C SER A 133 -4.47 6.92 -13.85
N SER A 134 -3.21 6.76 -13.50
CA SER A 134 -2.82 6.52 -12.11
C SER A 134 -2.09 7.77 -11.60
N LYS A 135 -2.77 8.56 -10.77
CA LYS A 135 -2.06 9.57 -9.99
C LYS A 135 -1.14 8.86 -8.99
N THR A 136 0.03 9.44 -8.75
CA THR A 136 0.95 8.93 -7.74
C THR A 136 0.38 9.12 -6.34
N THR A 137 0.49 8.11 -5.49
CA THR A 137 0.08 8.22 -4.09
C THR A 137 1.07 9.07 -3.30
N THR A 138 0.54 9.83 -2.33
CA THR A 138 1.35 10.49 -1.32
C THR A 138 1.78 9.45 -0.28
N VAL A 139 3.03 9.53 0.20
CA VAL A 139 3.58 8.65 1.24
C VAL A 139 4.00 9.51 2.42
N LEU A 140 3.37 9.28 3.56
CA LEU A 140 3.67 9.95 4.81
C LEU A 140 4.21 8.95 5.82
N ASN A 141 5.41 9.18 6.30
CA ASN A 141 6.01 8.43 7.39
C ASN A 141 5.44 8.92 8.72
N CYS A 142 4.81 8.02 9.46
CA CYS A 142 4.19 8.27 10.76
C CYS A 142 4.86 7.43 11.88
N MET A 143 6.07 6.92 11.62
CA MET A 143 6.80 6.11 12.58
C MET A 143 7.35 6.97 13.73
N ASN A 144 7.43 6.39 14.92
CA ASN A 144 8.01 7.02 16.11
C ASN A 144 7.42 8.40 16.43
N GLN A 145 6.13 8.60 16.12
CA GLN A 145 5.41 9.89 16.30
C GLN A 145 6.03 11.06 15.53
N GLN A 146 6.87 10.79 14.55
CA GLN A 146 7.38 11.77 13.61
C GLN A 146 6.54 11.71 12.32
N PHE A 147 6.27 12.88 11.74
CA PHE A 147 5.49 13.01 10.52
C PHE A 147 6.38 13.59 9.44
N ILE A 148 6.84 12.72 8.50
CA ILE A 148 7.77 13.11 7.45
C ILE A 148 7.14 12.75 6.09
N LEU A 149 7.03 13.75 5.21
CA LEU A 149 6.56 13.54 3.85
C LEU A 149 7.68 12.89 3.03
N GLU A 150 7.58 11.57 2.80
CA GLU A 150 8.56 10.80 2.01
C GLU A 150 8.35 11.01 0.50
N ARG A 151 7.10 11.23 0.09
CA ARG A 151 6.75 11.49 -1.31
C ARG A 151 5.45 12.27 -1.41
N GLU A 152 5.49 13.44 -2.03
CA GLU A 152 4.30 14.15 -2.45
C GLU A 152 3.69 13.51 -3.70
N GLY A 153 2.38 13.34 -3.69
CA GLY A 153 1.61 12.77 -4.79
C GLY A 153 0.31 13.53 -5.00
N SER A 154 -0.82 12.82 -4.99
CA SER A 154 -2.13 13.44 -5.19
C SER A 154 -2.61 14.31 -4.04
N ILE A 155 -2.02 14.16 -2.87
CA ILE A 155 -2.31 14.95 -1.67
C ILE A 155 -1.05 15.75 -1.36
N SER A 156 -1.19 17.07 -1.34
CA SER A 156 -0.07 17.99 -1.12
C SER A 156 0.29 18.10 0.37
N LEU A 157 1.54 18.54 0.64
CA LEU A 157 1.97 18.86 2.00
C LEU A 157 1.05 19.87 2.69
N TRP A 158 0.57 20.85 1.94
CA TRP A 158 -0.35 21.87 2.48
C TRP A 158 -1.68 21.27 2.95
N GLU A 159 -2.26 20.31 2.20
CA GLU A 159 -3.46 19.60 2.62
C GLU A 159 -3.22 18.76 3.86
N LEU A 160 -2.10 18.05 3.92
CA LEU A 160 -1.71 17.26 5.09
C LEU A 160 -1.53 18.14 6.34
N LYS A 161 -0.88 19.31 6.19
CA LYS A 161 -0.63 20.26 7.29
C LYS A 161 -1.90 20.89 7.86
N LYS A 162 -2.99 20.91 7.14
CA LYS A 162 -4.30 21.31 7.69
C LYS A 162 -4.81 20.36 8.77
N VAL A 163 -4.43 19.08 8.69
CA VAL A 163 -4.84 18.04 9.65
C VAL A 163 -3.79 17.88 10.74
N VAL A 164 -2.52 17.84 10.36
CA VAL A 164 -1.37 17.69 11.27
C VAL A 164 -0.30 18.72 10.89
N SER A 165 -0.18 19.77 11.68
CA SER A 165 0.63 20.96 11.33
C SER A 165 2.14 20.74 11.38
N ASP A 166 2.63 19.76 12.13
CA ASP A 166 4.05 19.47 12.39
C ASP A 166 4.70 18.50 11.39
N ILE A 167 4.07 18.28 10.23
CA ILE A 167 4.65 17.47 9.15
C ILE A 167 5.88 18.17 8.56
N LYS A 168 6.98 17.44 8.42
CA LYS A 168 8.23 17.88 7.80
C LYS A 168 8.39 17.28 6.40
N GLU A 169 9.17 17.92 5.54
CA GLU A 169 9.67 17.34 4.31
C GLU A 169 10.92 16.49 4.60
N SER A 170 11.09 15.41 3.81
CA SER A 170 12.28 14.54 3.90
C SER A 170 13.52 15.21 3.32
#